data_3dc0d18d965480db0dbbd28241701efe
#
_entry.id   3dc0d18d965480db0dbbd28241701efe
#
_cell.length_a   1.000
_cell.length_b   1.000
_cell.length_c   1.000
_cell.angle_alpha   90.00
_cell.angle_beta   90.00
_cell.angle_gamma   90.00
#
_symmetry.space_group_name_H-M   'P 1'
#
loop_
_entity.id
_entity.type
_entity.pdbx_description
1 polymer ?
#
loop_
_entity_poly.entity_id
_entity_poly.type
_entity_poly.pdbx_seq_one_letter_code
_entity_poly.pdbx_strand_id
1 'polypeptide(L)'
;MEIIHLENQNFKELIKEKILVDFYANWCGPCKMLAPELERVESDIKVVKIDVDEFEELAREYGVMSIPTLILFENSKEIKRNIGF
;
A
#
# COMPACT_ATOMS: atom_id res chain seq x y z
N MET A 1 -10.91 -8.40 -5.37
CA MET A 1 -9.78 -7.47 -5.12
C MET A 1 -8.65 -7.82 -6.05
N GLU A 2 -8.05 -6.81 -6.67
CA GLU A 2 -6.85 -6.98 -7.50
C GLU A 2 -5.64 -6.49 -6.74
N ILE A 3 -4.57 -7.31 -6.68
CA ILE A 3 -3.34 -6.95 -5.99
C ILE A 3 -2.25 -6.70 -7.03
N ILE A 4 -1.67 -5.52 -6.99
CA ILE A 4 -0.61 -5.08 -7.90
C ILE A 4 0.64 -4.83 -7.06
N HIS A 5 1.75 -5.48 -7.41
CA HIS A 5 3.03 -5.17 -6.80
C HIS A 5 3.67 -4.05 -7.59
N LEU A 6 4.00 -2.94 -6.93
CA LEU A 6 4.61 -1.80 -7.60
C LEU A 6 6.00 -2.17 -8.12
N GLU A 7 6.23 -1.94 -9.40
CA GLU A 7 7.52 -2.15 -10.05
C GLU A 7 7.94 -0.86 -10.75
N ASN A 8 7.49 -0.67 -11.97
CA ASN A 8 7.84 0.50 -12.77
C ASN A 8 6.63 1.37 -13.15
N GLN A 9 5.45 1.06 -12.58
CA GLN A 9 4.27 1.85 -12.84
C GLN A 9 4.43 3.25 -12.25
N ASN A 10 3.77 4.22 -12.86
CA ASN A 10 3.76 5.58 -12.34
C ASN A 10 2.79 5.67 -11.16
N PHE A 11 3.33 5.79 -9.95
CA PHE A 11 2.52 5.80 -8.73
C PHE A 11 1.53 6.98 -8.71
N LYS A 12 1.96 8.16 -9.15
CA LYS A 12 1.09 9.34 -9.16
C LYS A 12 -0.13 9.15 -10.08
N GLU A 13 0.00 8.35 -11.13
CA GLU A 13 -1.13 8.02 -11.99
C GLU A 13 -2.05 7.01 -11.33
N LEU A 14 -1.49 6.02 -10.63
CA LEU A 14 -2.29 4.99 -9.96
C LEU A 14 -3.23 5.58 -8.91
N ILE A 15 -2.76 6.55 -8.13
CA ILE A 15 -3.56 7.11 -7.03
C ILE A 15 -4.65 8.08 -7.48
N LYS A 16 -4.78 8.35 -8.76
CA LYS A 16 -5.91 9.11 -9.30
C LYS A 16 -7.20 8.32 -9.17
N GLU A 17 -7.12 7.00 -9.22
CA GLU A 17 -8.25 6.10 -8.95
C GLU A 17 -8.36 5.86 -7.44
N LYS A 18 -9.40 5.14 -7.04
CA LYS A 18 -9.55 4.70 -5.65
C LYS A 18 -8.67 3.48 -5.45
N ILE A 19 -7.59 3.64 -4.69
CA ILE A 19 -6.53 2.65 -4.52
C ILE A 19 -6.21 2.50 -3.03
N LEU A 20 -6.10 1.26 -2.57
CA LEU A 20 -5.55 0.96 -1.26
C LEU A 20 -4.07 0.62 -1.42
N VAL A 21 -3.20 1.38 -0.76
CA VAL A 21 -1.75 1.18 -0.84
C VAL A 21 -1.27 0.50 0.42
N ASP A 22 -0.50 -0.57 0.27
CA ASP A 22 0.10 -1.35 1.36
C ASP A 22 1.62 -1.19 1.31
N PHE A 23 2.16 -0.38 2.21
CA PHE A 23 3.61 -0.26 2.38
C PHE A 23 4.07 -1.39 3.31
N TYR A 24 4.97 -2.23 2.83
CA TYR A 24 5.40 -3.43 3.53
C TYR A 24 6.89 -3.70 3.32
N ALA A 25 7.41 -4.71 4.01
CA ALA A 25 8.73 -5.27 3.74
C ALA A 25 8.67 -6.78 3.89
N ASN A 26 9.57 -7.48 3.18
CA ASN A 26 9.58 -8.95 3.19
C ASN A 26 9.98 -9.55 4.54
N TRP A 27 10.74 -8.79 5.34
CA TRP A 27 11.18 -9.22 6.68
C TRP A 27 10.18 -8.87 7.79
N CYS A 28 9.11 -8.20 7.47
CA CYS A 28 8.16 -7.67 8.45
C CYS A 28 7.10 -8.73 8.81
N GLY A 29 7.14 -9.23 10.04
CA GLY A 29 6.18 -10.22 10.54
C GLY A 29 4.74 -9.75 10.47
N PRO A 30 4.40 -8.56 11.03
CA PRO A 30 3.02 -8.04 10.95
C PRO A 30 2.54 -7.84 9.51
N CYS A 31 3.44 -7.48 8.58
CA CYS A 31 3.08 -7.36 7.17
C CYS A 31 2.65 -8.70 6.59
N LYS A 32 3.35 -9.78 6.98
CA LYS A 32 3.02 -11.14 6.55
C LYS A 32 1.68 -11.61 7.11
N MET A 33 1.33 -11.15 8.31
CA MET A 33 0.04 -11.45 8.92
C MET A 33 -1.09 -10.71 8.24
N LEU A 34 -0.83 -9.49 7.79
CA LEU A 34 -1.82 -8.67 7.10
C LEU A 34 -2.16 -9.20 5.70
N ALA A 35 -1.18 -9.75 4.98
CA ALA A 35 -1.36 -10.16 3.60
C ALA A 35 -2.57 -11.07 3.37
N PRO A 36 -2.75 -12.18 4.12
CA PRO A 36 -3.92 -13.03 3.91
C PRO A 36 -5.23 -12.33 4.28
N GLU A 37 -5.21 -11.40 5.23
CA GLU A 37 -6.41 -10.65 5.59
C GLU A 37 -6.85 -9.73 4.44
N LEU A 38 -5.89 -9.10 3.76
CA LEU A 38 -6.18 -8.28 2.58
C LEU A 38 -6.78 -9.12 1.46
N GLU A 39 -6.26 -10.34 1.25
CA GLU A 39 -6.74 -11.23 0.22
C GLU A 39 -8.18 -11.70 0.44
N ARG A 40 -8.66 -11.65 1.68
CA ARG A 40 -10.03 -12.03 2.04
C ARG A 40 -11.04 -10.93 1.83
N VAL A 41 -10.59 -9.70 1.60
CA VAL A 41 -11.52 -8.57 1.43
C VAL A 41 -12.23 -8.70 0.08
N GLU A 42 -13.55 -8.83 0.15
CA GLU A 42 -14.40 -8.87 -1.05
C GLU A 42 -14.71 -7.44 -1.45
N SER A 43 -13.96 -6.93 -2.42
CA SER A 43 -14.08 -5.55 -2.87
C SER A 43 -13.54 -5.45 -4.29
N ASP A 44 -14.05 -4.51 -5.05
CA ASP A 44 -13.54 -4.20 -6.39
C ASP A 44 -12.35 -3.27 -6.33
N ILE A 45 -11.91 -2.88 -5.13
CA ILE A 45 -10.77 -1.96 -4.99
C ILE A 45 -9.47 -2.66 -5.38
N LYS A 46 -8.60 -1.91 -6.02
CA LYS A 46 -7.23 -2.36 -6.30
C LYS A 46 -6.35 -2.09 -5.09
N VAL A 47 -5.48 -3.05 -4.77
CA VAL A 47 -4.46 -2.90 -3.74
C VAL A 47 -3.11 -2.84 -4.43
N VAL A 48 -2.36 -1.76 -4.15
CA VAL A 48 -0.99 -1.61 -4.66
C VAL A 48 -0.04 -1.87 -3.50
N LYS A 49 0.77 -2.91 -3.61
CA LYS A 49 1.75 -3.26 -2.59
C LYS A 49 3.10 -2.63 -2.94
N ILE A 50 3.69 -1.94 -1.98
CA ILE A 50 4.95 -1.23 -2.16
C ILE A 50 5.96 -1.71 -1.13
N ASP A 51 7.03 -2.33 -1.61
CA ASP A 51 8.14 -2.75 -0.78
C ASP A 51 8.97 -1.53 -0.40
N VAL A 52 9.02 -1.19 0.89
CA VAL A 52 9.71 0.01 1.35
C VAL A 52 11.23 -0.08 1.20
N ASP A 53 11.78 -1.28 1.13
CA ASP A 53 13.21 -1.46 0.91
C ASP A 53 13.58 -1.16 -0.55
N GLU A 54 12.66 -1.42 -1.46
CA GLU A 54 12.83 -1.14 -2.89
C GLU A 54 12.49 0.31 -3.23
N PHE A 55 11.49 0.87 -2.56
CA PHE A 55 10.96 2.21 -2.84
C PHE A 55 11.08 3.13 -1.62
N GLU A 56 12.31 3.31 -1.14
CA GLU A 56 12.59 4.08 0.07
C GLU A 56 12.15 5.54 -0.03
N GLU A 57 12.39 6.18 -1.18
CA GLU A 57 12.04 7.58 -1.37
C GLU A 57 10.53 7.78 -1.39
N LEU A 58 9.81 6.86 -2.01
CA LEU A 58 8.36 6.92 -2.07
C LEU A 58 7.75 6.77 -0.67
N ALA A 59 8.27 5.83 0.11
CA ALA A 59 7.83 5.65 1.50
C ALA A 59 8.09 6.91 2.31
N ARG A 60 9.25 7.53 2.12
CA ARG A 60 9.61 8.77 2.81
C ARG A 60 8.71 9.93 2.38
N GLU A 61 8.39 10.03 1.10
CA GLU A 61 7.52 11.08 0.57
C GLU A 61 6.15 11.05 1.24
N TYR A 62 5.63 9.87 1.51
CA TYR A 62 4.31 9.72 2.14
C TYR A 62 4.38 9.54 3.65
N GLY A 63 5.54 9.80 4.25
CA GLY A 63 5.71 9.81 5.69
C GLY A 63 5.51 8.45 6.34
N VAL A 64 5.87 7.38 5.64
CA VAL A 64 5.76 6.01 6.17
C VAL A 64 6.95 5.75 7.06
N MET A 65 6.72 5.71 8.37
CA MET A 65 7.75 5.53 9.38
C MET A 65 7.73 4.15 10.02
N SER A 66 6.66 3.44 9.86
CA SER A 66 6.54 2.07 10.35
C SER A 66 5.71 1.25 9.37
N ILE A 67 5.86 -0.06 9.41
CA ILE A 67 5.17 -0.97 8.50
C ILE A 67 4.49 -2.10 9.28
N PRO A 68 3.35 -2.60 8.79
CA PRO A 68 2.67 -2.15 7.58
C PRO A 68 1.98 -0.80 7.77
N THR A 69 1.86 -0.04 6.69
CA THR A 69 1.02 1.16 6.66
C THR A 69 0.10 1.04 5.46
N LEU A 70 -1.19 1.12 5.72
CA LEU A 70 -2.21 1.12 4.67
C LEU A 70 -2.69 2.54 4.46
N ILE A 71 -2.72 2.98 3.21
CA ILE A 71 -3.22 4.32 2.86
C ILE A 71 -4.26 4.16 1.75
N LEU A 72 -5.45 4.67 2.00
CA LEU A 72 -6.48 4.74 0.98
C LEU A 72 -6.36 6.07 0.24
N PHE A 73 -6.16 6.00 -1.08
CA PHE A 73 -6.13 7.17 -1.95
C PHE A 73 -7.37 7.22 -2.83
N GLU A 74 -7.79 8.44 -3.14
CA GLU A 74 -8.84 8.69 -4.13
C GLU A 74 -8.61 10.09 -4.70
N ASN A 75 -8.64 10.21 -6.03
CA ASN A 75 -8.41 11.49 -6.71
C ASN A 75 -7.09 12.14 -6.29
N SER A 76 -6.04 11.33 -6.18
CA SER A 76 -4.69 11.75 -5.80
C SER A 76 -4.57 12.27 -4.36
N LYS A 77 -5.57 12.03 -3.52
CA LYS A 77 -5.59 12.50 -2.13
C LYS A 77 -5.64 11.33 -1.16
N GLU A 78 -4.90 11.46 -0.07
CA GLU A 78 -4.96 10.51 1.02
C GLU A 78 -6.30 10.70 1.75
N ILE A 79 -7.12 9.65 1.78
CA ILE A 79 -8.44 9.69 2.43
C ILE A 79 -8.35 9.16 3.86
N LYS A 80 -7.58 8.08 4.05
CA LYS A 80 -7.46 7.43 5.34
C LYS A 80 -6.14 6.69 5.42
N ARG A 81 -5.59 6.62 6.64
CA ARG A 81 -4.34 5.90 6.89
C ARG A 81 -4.50 5.01 8.12
N ASN A 82 -3.99 3.79 8.02
CA ASN A 82 -3.92 2.86 9.14
C ASN A 82 -2.48 2.39 9.30
N ILE A 83 -1.93 2.54 10.49
CA ILE A 83 -0.54 2.19 10.79
C ILE A 83 -0.55 0.96 11.70
N GLY A 84 0.22 -0.06 11.28
CA GLY A 84 0.31 -1.32 12.01
C GLY A 84 -0.76 -2.31 11.61
N PHE A 85 -0.76 -3.43 12.29
CA PHE A 85 -1.68 -4.54 11.99
C PHE A 85 -2.69 -4.73 13.11
#